data_cba76f0f79328ed904c2954f665038f9
#
_entry.id   cba76f0f79328ed904c2954f665038f9
#
_cell.length_a   1.000
_cell.length_b   1.000
_cell.length_c   1.000
_cell.angle_alpha   90.00
_cell.angle_beta   90.00
_cell.angle_gamma   90.00
#
_symmetry.space_group_name_H-M   'P 1'
#
loop_
_entity.id
_entity.type
_entity.pdbx_description
1 polymer ?
#
loop_
_entity_poly.entity_id
_entity_poly.type
_entity_poly.pdbx_seq_one_letter_code
_entity_poly.pdbx_strand_id
1 'polypeptide(L)'
;KYNPGGGEHPLPRSLSLFIGNTAAAALNMRKLPQQPDYNRVWPGGEPASTAEHRLMQEVVDCMSSRGVFASVDVHNNTGLNPHYACLNAIRSETLHLAGMFSRTVVYFTRPLGVQSIAMTKLCPAVTLECGKVGQAYGVEHAVEYLGACLHLAEHPQHPIARGDIDLFHTVAIVRVPEDVSFGFGCEDRDLCLQDDLEHLNFRELPPGTSFGLAASPMDIPFDVLNEEDVNVGGRYFELDQAEIKTRTALMPSMLTRDETVIRQDCLCYLMERYDAHLTDAEQATD
;
A
#
# COMPACT_ATOMS: atom_id res chain seq x y z
N LYS A 1 -25.17 -9.44 -6.11
CA LYS A 1 -25.46 -8.66 -7.33
C LYS A 1 -25.31 -9.51 -8.58
N TYR A 2 -24.34 -10.40 -8.63
CA TYR A 2 -24.11 -11.35 -9.72
C TYR A 2 -24.25 -12.78 -9.21
N ASN A 3 -24.77 -13.68 -10.07
CA ASN A 3 -24.87 -15.10 -9.76
C ASN A 3 -23.84 -15.89 -10.58
N PRO A 4 -22.75 -16.39 -9.97
CA PRO A 4 -21.74 -17.17 -10.68
C PRO A 4 -22.26 -18.48 -11.28
N GLY A 5 -23.44 -18.95 -10.87
CA GLY A 5 -24.07 -20.18 -11.35
C GLY A 5 -24.95 -20.04 -12.60
N GLY A 6 -24.94 -18.89 -13.30
CA GLY A 6 -25.67 -18.73 -14.57
C GLY A 6 -27.14 -18.37 -14.44
N GLY A 7 -27.52 -17.62 -13.40
CA GLY A 7 -28.89 -17.06 -13.24
C GLY A 7 -29.15 -15.87 -14.18
N GLU A 8 -30.26 -15.14 -13.93
CA GLU A 8 -30.74 -14.02 -14.76
C GLU A 8 -29.72 -12.90 -15.02
N HIS A 9 -28.63 -12.83 -14.24
CA HIS A 9 -27.57 -11.82 -14.38
C HIS A 9 -26.19 -12.51 -14.44
N PRO A 10 -25.76 -13.00 -15.61
CA PRO A 10 -24.41 -13.56 -15.77
C PRO A 10 -23.35 -12.49 -15.55
N LEU A 11 -22.15 -12.92 -15.14
CA LEU A 11 -20.99 -12.03 -15.04
C LEU A 11 -20.65 -11.49 -16.44
N PRO A 12 -20.43 -10.17 -16.60
CA PRO A 12 -20.03 -9.59 -17.88
C PRO A 12 -18.68 -10.13 -18.39
N ARG A 13 -17.85 -10.63 -17.46
CA ARG A 13 -16.50 -11.14 -17.72
C ARG A 13 -16.18 -12.26 -16.73
N SER A 14 -15.29 -13.19 -17.11
CA SER A 14 -14.80 -14.23 -16.21
C SER A 14 -14.10 -13.62 -14.99
N LEU A 15 -14.40 -14.15 -13.81
CA LEU A 15 -13.79 -13.73 -12.55
C LEU A 15 -13.07 -14.92 -11.91
N SER A 16 -11.83 -14.72 -11.54
CA SER A 16 -11.08 -15.62 -10.64
C SER A 16 -10.93 -14.94 -9.28
N LEU A 17 -11.29 -15.62 -8.21
CA LEU A 17 -11.15 -15.13 -6.85
C LEU A 17 -10.12 -15.98 -6.11
N PHE A 18 -9.09 -15.34 -5.59
CA PHE A 18 -8.14 -15.93 -4.67
C PHE A 18 -8.35 -15.33 -3.28
N ILE A 19 -8.63 -16.19 -2.31
CA ILE A 19 -8.74 -15.80 -0.90
C ILE A 19 -7.45 -16.28 -0.22
N GLY A 20 -6.66 -15.32 0.26
CA GLY A 20 -5.34 -15.56 0.81
C GLY A 20 -5.32 -16.39 2.08
N ASN A 21 -4.70 -15.93 3.15
CA ASN A 21 -4.48 -16.68 4.38
C ASN A 21 -5.76 -16.91 5.20
N THR A 22 -6.60 -17.86 4.77
CA THR A 22 -7.88 -18.19 5.43
C THR A 22 -7.70 -18.68 6.87
N ALA A 23 -6.58 -19.34 7.17
CA ALA A 23 -6.27 -19.82 8.52
C ALA A 23 -5.97 -18.66 9.49
N ALA A 24 -5.20 -17.69 9.07
CA ALA A 24 -4.95 -16.47 9.86
C ALA A 24 -6.23 -15.62 9.99
N ALA A 25 -6.98 -15.47 8.89
CA ALA A 25 -8.24 -14.73 8.90
C ALA A 25 -9.27 -15.30 9.88
N ALA A 26 -9.35 -16.63 10.02
CA ALA A 26 -10.23 -17.29 11.00
C ALA A 26 -9.88 -16.92 12.46
N LEU A 27 -8.66 -16.45 12.71
CA LEU A 27 -8.18 -15.99 14.01
C LEU A 27 -8.08 -14.46 14.12
N ASN A 28 -8.59 -13.73 13.12
CA ASN A 28 -8.44 -12.28 13.00
C ASN A 28 -6.96 -11.82 13.03
N MET A 29 -6.07 -12.57 12.41
CA MET A 29 -4.64 -12.29 12.33
C MET A 29 -4.22 -12.01 10.89
N ARG A 30 -3.21 -11.15 10.71
CA ARG A 30 -2.56 -10.93 9.40
C ARG A 30 -1.85 -12.21 8.92
N LYS A 31 -1.11 -12.85 9.82
CA LYS A 31 -0.40 -14.10 9.58
C LYS A 31 -0.34 -14.96 10.86
N LEU A 32 -0.20 -16.25 10.72
CA LEU A 32 0.11 -17.11 11.86
C LEU A 32 1.60 -16.98 12.26
N PRO A 33 1.97 -17.23 13.53
CA PRO A 33 3.34 -17.00 14.01
C PRO A 33 4.44 -17.73 13.24
N GLN A 34 4.11 -18.87 12.63
CA GLN A 34 5.06 -19.73 11.91
C GLN A 34 4.92 -19.66 10.38
N GLN A 35 4.10 -18.75 9.89
CA GLN A 35 3.91 -18.52 8.46
C GLN A 35 4.61 -17.24 8.01
N PRO A 36 5.13 -17.20 6.78
CA PRO A 36 5.52 -15.93 6.17
C PRO A 36 4.28 -15.06 5.95
N ASP A 37 4.49 -13.76 5.79
CA ASP A 37 3.44 -12.87 5.35
C ASP A 37 3.05 -13.20 3.90
N TYR A 38 1.76 -13.50 3.66
CA TYR A 38 1.23 -13.82 2.33
C TYR A 38 1.40 -12.67 1.33
N ASN A 39 1.54 -11.43 1.81
CA ASN A 39 1.85 -10.27 0.96
C ASN A 39 3.36 -9.96 0.89
N ARG A 40 4.22 -10.96 1.09
CA ARG A 40 5.68 -10.92 0.90
C ARG A 40 6.23 -12.13 0.14
N VAL A 41 5.36 -13.09 -0.23
CA VAL A 41 5.77 -14.38 -0.82
C VAL A 41 5.36 -14.53 -2.29
N TRP A 42 4.89 -13.47 -2.92
CA TRP A 42 4.60 -13.49 -4.35
C TRP A 42 5.87 -13.45 -5.20
N PRO A 43 5.84 -13.99 -6.44
CA PRO A 43 6.99 -13.98 -7.35
C PRO A 43 7.58 -12.57 -7.56
N GLY A 44 8.90 -12.48 -7.52
CA GLY A 44 9.64 -11.21 -7.62
C GLY A 44 10.18 -10.66 -6.30
N GLY A 45 9.86 -11.32 -5.19
CA GLY A 45 10.42 -11.07 -3.87
C GLY A 45 11.61 -11.99 -3.55
N GLU A 46 11.69 -12.43 -2.29
CA GLU A 46 12.68 -13.38 -1.81
C GLU A 46 12.61 -14.72 -2.58
N PRO A 47 13.74 -15.45 -2.67
CA PRO A 47 13.74 -16.77 -3.29
C PRO A 47 12.71 -17.72 -2.68
N ALA A 48 12.02 -18.49 -3.52
CA ALA A 48 10.97 -19.40 -3.10
C ALA A 48 11.52 -20.49 -2.16
N SER A 49 11.17 -20.41 -0.87
CA SER A 49 11.66 -21.30 0.19
C SER A 49 10.54 -22.03 0.94
N THR A 50 9.30 -21.57 0.89
CA THR A 50 8.18 -22.12 1.66
C THR A 50 7.06 -22.65 0.74
N ALA A 51 6.07 -23.31 1.36
CA ALA A 51 4.87 -23.78 0.66
C ALA A 51 4.03 -22.60 0.13
N GLU A 52 4.04 -21.49 0.86
CA GLU A 52 3.32 -20.27 0.50
C GLU A 52 3.90 -19.62 -0.76
N HIS A 53 5.22 -19.57 -0.91
CA HIS A 53 5.87 -19.11 -2.14
C HIS A 53 5.45 -19.98 -3.34
N ARG A 54 5.42 -21.29 -3.17
CA ARG A 54 4.99 -22.21 -4.25
C ARG A 54 3.52 -21.99 -4.61
N LEU A 55 2.66 -21.82 -3.60
CA LEU A 55 1.24 -21.52 -3.82
C LEU A 55 1.06 -20.24 -4.64
N MET A 56 1.76 -19.16 -4.30
CA MET A 56 1.65 -17.89 -5.05
C MET A 56 2.19 -18.02 -6.46
N GLN A 57 3.25 -18.80 -6.66
CA GLN A 57 3.74 -19.11 -8.02
C GLN A 57 2.69 -19.88 -8.82
N GLU A 58 2.05 -20.91 -8.25
CA GLU A 58 0.98 -21.65 -8.90
C GLU A 58 -0.21 -20.76 -9.29
N VAL A 59 -0.57 -19.79 -8.45
CA VAL A 59 -1.62 -18.81 -8.76
C VAL A 59 -1.21 -17.97 -9.97
N VAL A 60 0.02 -17.44 -10.00
CA VAL A 60 0.53 -16.63 -11.13
C VAL A 60 0.55 -17.47 -12.42
N ASP A 61 1.05 -18.70 -12.37
CA ASP A 61 1.11 -19.60 -13.53
C ASP A 61 -0.28 -19.93 -14.07
N CYS A 62 -1.22 -20.22 -13.17
CA CYS A 62 -2.62 -20.45 -13.52
C CYS A 62 -3.25 -19.23 -14.21
N MET A 63 -2.99 -18.02 -13.70
CA MET A 63 -3.52 -16.79 -14.27
C MET A 63 -2.84 -16.46 -15.61
N SER A 64 -1.53 -16.64 -15.71
CA SER A 64 -0.78 -16.44 -16.95
C SER A 64 -1.37 -17.25 -18.12
N SER A 65 -1.78 -18.50 -17.85
CA SER A 65 -2.38 -19.37 -18.89
C SER A 65 -3.78 -18.94 -19.37
N ARG A 66 -4.44 -18.02 -18.64
CA ARG A 66 -5.85 -17.62 -18.88
C ARG A 66 -6.01 -16.29 -19.61
N GLY A 67 -4.95 -15.51 -19.78
CA GLY A 67 -5.02 -14.19 -20.39
C GLY A 67 -5.81 -13.20 -19.51
N VAL A 68 -5.23 -12.74 -18.40
CA VAL A 68 -5.89 -11.89 -17.41
C VAL A 68 -6.08 -10.47 -17.96
N PHE A 69 -7.29 -9.93 -17.85
CA PHE A 69 -7.61 -8.56 -18.25
C PHE A 69 -7.12 -7.53 -17.21
N ALA A 70 -7.38 -7.76 -15.93
CA ALA A 70 -6.95 -6.92 -14.82
C ALA A 70 -6.78 -7.76 -13.56
N SER A 71 -5.88 -7.33 -12.68
CA SER A 71 -5.70 -7.91 -11.35
C SER A 71 -5.95 -6.85 -10.28
N VAL A 72 -6.77 -7.22 -9.30
CA VAL A 72 -7.16 -6.33 -8.20
C VAL A 72 -6.88 -7.06 -6.88
N ASP A 73 -6.03 -6.46 -6.05
CA ASP A 73 -5.75 -6.91 -4.69
C ASP A 73 -6.51 -6.01 -3.70
N VAL A 74 -7.36 -6.60 -2.86
CA VAL A 74 -8.24 -5.82 -1.97
C VAL A 74 -7.76 -5.92 -0.54
N HIS A 75 -7.39 -4.77 0.03
CA HIS A 75 -6.84 -4.63 1.36
C HIS A 75 -7.67 -3.72 2.26
N ASN A 76 -7.53 -3.96 3.56
CA ASN A 76 -7.85 -3.01 4.62
C ASN A 76 -6.55 -2.62 5.33
N ASN A 77 -6.58 -1.51 6.05
CA ASN A 77 -5.48 -1.05 6.90
C ASN A 77 -5.96 -0.79 8.34
N THR A 78 -5.03 -0.50 9.24
CA THR A 78 -5.31 -0.25 10.66
C THR A 78 -5.29 1.22 11.02
N GLY A 79 -4.60 2.05 10.22
CA GLY A 79 -4.48 3.50 10.45
C GLY A 79 -5.61 4.32 9.83
N LEU A 80 -5.65 5.61 10.14
CA LEU A 80 -6.57 6.58 9.54
C LEU A 80 -6.06 6.99 8.15
N ASN A 81 -6.21 6.10 7.16
CA ASN A 81 -5.91 6.39 5.76
C ASN A 81 -7.20 6.64 4.97
N PRO A 82 -7.17 7.48 3.92
CA PRO A 82 -8.27 7.55 2.96
C PRO A 82 -8.39 6.22 2.20
N HIS A 83 -9.42 6.08 1.38
CA HIS A 83 -9.40 5.04 0.34
C HIS A 83 -8.46 5.49 -0.77
N TYR A 84 -7.52 4.65 -1.16
CA TYR A 84 -6.57 4.95 -2.23
C TYR A 84 -6.19 3.67 -2.99
N ALA A 85 -5.70 3.86 -4.21
CA ALA A 85 -5.19 2.75 -5.01
C ALA A 85 -3.66 2.79 -5.07
N CYS A 86 -3.04 1.61 -5.04
CA CYS A 86 -1.61 1.47 -5.26
C CYS A 86 -1.34 0.79 -6.60
N LEU A 87 -0.21 1.15 -7.22
CA LEU A 87 0.27 0.55 -8.46
C LEU A 87 1.80 0.41 -8.46
N ASN A 88 2.31 -0.48 -9.32
CA ASN A 88 3.74 -0.80 -9.40
C ASN A 88 4.33 -0.53 -10.79
N ALA A 89 3.51 -0.09 -11.74
CA ALA A 89 3.95 0.32 -13.06
C ALA A 89 3.13 1.51 -13.53
N ILE A 90 3.83 2.58 -13.90
CA ILE A 90 3.22 3.80 -14.43
C ILE A 90 2.97 3.61 -15.92
N ARG A 91 1.75 3.19 -16.25
CA ARG A 91 1.23 3.01 -17.61
C ARG A 91 -0.20 3.52 -17.66
N SER A 92 -0.64 4.03 -18.82
CA SER A 92 -1.99 4.59 -18.97
C SER A 92 -3.07 3.66 -18.44
N GLU A 93 -3.04 2.39 -18.82
CA GLU A 93 -4.00 1.37 -18.41
C GLU A 93 -4.06 1.19 -16.88
N THR A 94 -2.89 1.20 -16.23
CA THR A 94 -2.82 1.01 -14.78
C THR A 94 -3.25 2.25 -14.01
N LEU A 95 -2.87 3.44 -14.52
CA LEU A 95 -3.28 4.72 -13.94
C LEU A 95 -4.80 4.92 -14.03
N HIS A 96 -5.41 4.63 -15.20
CA HIS A 96 -6.86 4.68 -15.35
C HIS A 96 -7.57 3.67 -14.46
N LEU A 97 -7.04 2.45 -14.37
CA LEU A 97 -7.58 1.41 -13.48
C LEU A 97 -7.54 1.85 -12.01
N ALA A 98 -6.42 2.45 -11.56
CA ALA A 98 -6.29 2.99 -10.21
C ALA A 98 -7.23 4.19 -9.98
N GLY A 99 -7.30 5.12 -10.94
CA GLY A 99 -8.15 6.32 -10.89
C GLY A 99 -9.64 6.03 -10.81
N MET A 100 -10.10 4.87 -11.32
CA MET A 100 -11.48 4.40 -11.15
C MET A 100 -11.85 4.12 -9.69
N PHE A 101 -10.88 3.79 -8.84
CA PHE A 101 -11.10 3.55 -7.41
C PHE A 101 -10.99 4.83 -6.60
N SER A 102 -9.92 5.57 -6.81
CA SER A 102 -9.66 6.77 -6.03
C SER A 102 -8.85 7.78 -6.83
N ARG A 103 -9.13 9.07 -6.59
CA ARG A 103 -8.26 10.14 -7.06
C ARG A 103 -6.84 10.04 -6.46
N THR A 104 -6.72 9.54 -5.22
CA THR A 104 -5.44 9.34 -4.56
C THR A 104 -4.82 8.03 -5.02
N VAL A 105 -3.66 8.11 -5.66
CA VAL A 105 -2.95 6.97 -6.23
C VAL A 105 -1.51 6.97 -5.73
N VAL A 106 -1.03 5.80 -5.29
CA VAL A 106 0.34 5.63 -4.76
C VAL A 106 1.11 4.65 -5.66
N TYR A 107 2.20 5.13 -6.23
CA TYR A 107 3.19 4.30 -6.91
C TYR A 107 4.25 3.84 -5.93
N PHE A 108 4.58 2.54 -5.97
CA PHE A 108 5.66 2.00 -5.16
C PHE A 108 6.40 0.85 -5.87
N THR A 109 7.68 0.70 -5.57
CA THR A 109 8.53 -0.40 -6.05
C THR A 109 8.92 -1.35 -4.92
N ARG A 110 8.74 -0.94 -3.68
CA ARG A 110 8.99 -1.69 -2.44
C ARG A 110 7.78 -1.62 -1.50
N PRO A 111 7.49 -2.69 -0.72
CA PRO A 111 8.22 -3.95 -0.61
C PRO A 111 8.01 -4.89 -1.81
N LEU A 112 8.98 -5.76 -2.07
CA LEU A 112 8.85 -6.85 -3.03
C LEU A 112 7.98 -7.99 -2.48
N GLY A 113 7.62 -8.94 -3.35
CA GLY A 113 6.86 -10.12 -2.95
C GLY A 113 5.38 -9.84 -2.69
N VAL A 114 4.83 -8.77 -3.26
CA VAL A 114 3.40 -8.43 -3.22
C VAL A 114 2.69 -8.85 -4.49
N GLN A 115 1.38 -9.09 -4.39
CA GLN A 115 0.54 -9.61 -5.47
C GLN A 115 0.57 -8.69 -6.71
N SER A 116 0.39 -7.40 -6.51
CA SER A 116 0.32 -6.43 -7.60
C SER A 116 1.62 -6.34 -8.41
N ILE A 117 2.81 -6.45 -7.77
CA ILE A 117 4.11 -6.53 -8.48
C ILE A 117 4.17 -7.79 -9.35
N ALA A 118 3.77 -8.94 -8.81
CA ALA A 118 3.80 -10.19 -9.56
C ALA A 118 2.87 -10.15 -10.77
N MET A 119 1.64 -9.64 -10.59
CA MET A 119 0.62 -9.58 -11.63
C MET A 119 0.84 -8.47 -12.66
N THR A 120 1.56 -7.41 -12.33
CA THR A 120 1.91 -6.32 -13.27
C THR A 120 2.65 -6.81 -14.52
N LYS A 121 3.28 -7.99 -14.46
CA LYS A 121 3.92 -8.64 -15.62
C LYS A 121 2.92 -9.27 -16.59
N LEU A 122 1.69 -9.52 -16.14
CA LEU A 122 0.64 -10.20 -16.90
C LEU A 122 -0.44 -9.24 -17.40
N CYS A 123 -0.80 -8.24 -16.61
CA CYS A 123 -1.93 -7.33 -16.87
C CYS A 123 -1.79 -6.04 -16.07
N PRO A 124 -2.62 -5.01 -16.32
CA PRO A 124 -2.80 -3.92 -15.38
C PRO A 124 -3.19 -4.45 -13.99
N ALA A 125 -2.42 -4.08 -12.97
CA ALA A 125 -2.58 -4.59 -11.62
C ALA A 125 -2.58 -3.45 -10.61
N VAL A 126 -3.52 -3.48 -9.66
CA VAL A 126 -3.68 -2.48 -8.61
C VAL A 126 -3.95 -3.15 -7.27
N THR A 127 -3.52 -2.50 -6.19
CA THR A 127 -3.95 -2.81 -4.83
C THR A 127 -4.89 -1.71 -4.36
N LEU A 128 -6.00 -2.08 -3.76
CA LEU A 128 -6.99 -1.16 -3.19
C LEU A 128 -6.86 -1.13 -1.68
N GLU A 129 -6.69 0.04 -1.12
CA GLU A 129 -6.72 0.27 0.32
C GLU A 129 -8.08 0.83 0.71
N CYS A 130 -8.92 -0.04 1.28
CA CYS A 130 -10.35 0.21 1.48
C CYS A 130 -10.67 0.72 2.90
N GLY A 131 -9.73 1.40 3.56
CA GLY A 131 -9.91 1.95 4.90
C GLY A 131 -9.78 0.92 6.02
N LYS A 132 -10.23 1.27 7.22
CA LYS A 132 -10.06 0.42 8.42
C LYS A 132 -10.90 -0.85 8.35
N VAL A 133 -10.35 -1.92 8.93
CA VAL A 133 -11.05 -3.20 9.11
C VAL A 133 -12.41 -2.99 9.81
N GLY A 134 -13.45 -3.66 9.31
CA GLY A 134 -14.80 -3.61 9.90
C GLY A 134 -15.67 -2.44 9.45
N GLN A 135 -15.18 -1.56 8.57
CA GLN A 135 -15.98 -0.47 8.01
C GLN A 135 -16.75 -0.95 6.76
N ALA A 136 -18.08 -0.94 6.84
CA ALA A 136 -18.94 -1.44 5.76
C ALA A 136 -18.75 -0.68 4.43
N TYR A 137 -18.55 0.64 4.49
CA TYR A 137 -18.35 1.46 3.29
C TYR A 137 -17.10 1.08 2.50
N GLY A 138 -16.05 0.55 3.14
CA GLY A 138 -14.86 0.04 2.44
C GLY A 138 -15.18 -1.19 1.59
N VAL A 139 -16.01 -2.08 2.12
CA VAL A 139 -16.51 -3.25 1.38
C VAL A 139 -17.41 -2.83 0.23
N GLU A 140 -18.32 -1.90 0.47
CA GLU A 140 -19.25 -1.37 -0.55
C GLU A 140 -18.47 -0.72 -1.70
N HIS A 141 -17.49 0.12 -1.39
CA HIS A 141 -16.64 0.77 -2.39
C HIS A 141 -15.82 -0.25 -3.22
N ALA A 142 -15.24 -1.27 -2.58
CA ALA A 142 -14.55 -2.34 -3.30
C ALA A 142 -15.48 -3.12 -4.23
N VAL A 143 -16.72 -3.42 -3.79
CA VAL A 143 -17.73 -4.11 -4.62
C VAL A 143 -18.17 -3.26 -5.81
N GLU A 144 -18.37 -1.95 -5.62
CA GLU A 144 -18.71 -1.03 -6.70
C GLU A 144 -17.58 -0.97 -7.73
N TYR A 145 -16.35 -0.81 -7.28
CA TYR A 145 -15.17 -0.80 -8.13
C TYR A 145 -15.02 -2.09 -8.94
N LEU A 146 -15.11 -3.26 -8.29
CA LEU A 146 -15.04 -4.55 -8.97
C LEU A 146 -16.18 -4.69 -10.00
N GLY A 147 -17.37 -4.18 -9.69
CA GLY A 147 -18.48 -4.11 -10.63
C GLY A 147 -18.13 -3.26 -11.86
N ALA A 148 -17.50 -2.09 -11.67
CA ALA A 148 -17.05 -1.24 -12.77
C ALA A 148 -15.96 -1.94 -13.62
N CYS A 149 -14.98 -2.58 -13.00
CA CYS A 149 -13.95 -3.36 -13.69
C CYS A 149 -14.53 -4.49 -14.54
N LEU A 150 -15.55 -5.19 -14.07
CA LEU A 150 -16.22 -6.26 -14.83
C LEU A 150 -16.91 -5.73 -16.10
N HIS A 151 -17.38 -4.48 -16.10
CA HIS A 151 -18.04 -3.85 -17.24
C HIS A 151 -17.09 -3.03 -18.13
N LEU A 152 -15.83 -2.85 -17.73
CA LEU A 152 -14.85 -2.10 -18.53
C LEU A 152 -14.57 -2.85 -19.84
N ALA A 153 -14.90 -2.27 -20.99
CA ALA A 153 -14.75 -2.94 -22.29
C ALA A 153 -13.27 -3.14 -22.65
N GLU A 154 -12.47 -2.09 -22.46
CA GLU A 154 -11.03 -2.04 -22.74
C GLU A 154 -10.33 -1.11 -21.76
N HIS A 155 -9.03 -1.23 -21.64
CA HIS A 155 -8.22 -0.28 -20.87
C HIS A 155 -7.91 0.95 -21.72
N PRO A 156 -8.16 2.19 -21.20
CA PRO A 156 -7.75 3.41 -21.90
C PRO A 156 -6.23 3.42 -22.11
N GLN A 157 -5.82 3.75 -23.35
CA GLN A 157 -4.41 3.81 -23.73
C GLN A 157 -3.86 5.25 -23.75
N HIS A 158 -4.74 6.25 -23.70
CA HIS A 158 -4.34 7.64 -23.65
C HIS A 158 -3.78 8.02 -22.26
N PRO A 159 -2.89 9.00 -22.18
CA PRO A 159 -2.40 9.52 -20.91
C PRO A 159 -3.53 10.00 -20.00
N ILE A 160 -3.36 9.86 -18.69
CA ILE A 160 -4.29 10.44 -17.72
C ILE A 160 -3.94 11.91 -17.46
N ALA A 161 -4.98 12.76 -17.34
CA ALA A 161 -4.76 14.17 -17.09
C ALA A 161 -4.33 14.42 -15.62
N ARG A 162 -3.44 15.42 -15.44
CA ARG A 162 -2.93 15.82 -14.11
C ARG A 162 -4.05 16.17 -13.11
N GLY A 163 -5.20 16.63 -13.58
CA GLY A 163 -6.35 16.96 -12.74
C GLY A 163 -7.17 15.77 -12.29
N ASP A 164 -7.01 14.59 -12.90
CA ASP A 164 -7.87 13.42 -12.66
C ASP A 164 -7.41 12.58 -11.45
N ILE A 165 -6.10 12.55 -11.22
CA ILE A 165 -5.51 11.85 -10.07
C ILE A 165 -4.47 12.70 -9.34
N ASP A 166 -4.28 12.42 -8.06
CA ASP A 166 -3.15 12.86 -7.25
C ASP A 166 -2.22 11.66 -7.09
N LEU A 167 -1.11 11.68 -7.85
CA LEU A 167 -0.14 10.58 -7.86
C LEU A 167 1.01 10.88 -6.89
N PHE A 168 1.28 9.92 -6.01
CA PHE A 168 2.38 9.95 -5.05
C PHE A 168 3.31 8.77 -5.28
N HIS A 169 4.60 8.95 -5.00
CA HIS A 169 5.62 7.91 -5.02
C HIS A 169 6.09 7.61 -3.61
N THR A 170 6.08 6.34 -3.22
CA THR A 170 6.70 5.90 -1.96
C THR A 170 8.21 5.89 -2.14
N VAL A 171 8.90 6.76 -1.42
CA VAL A 171 10.35 6.98 -1.53
C VAL A 171 11.14 6.35 -0.39
N ALA A 172 10.50 6.03 0.73
CA ALA A 172 11.15 5.36 1.85
C ALA A 172 10.15 4.64 2.77
N ILE A 173 10.65 3.66 3.51
CA ILE A 173 9.95 2.90 4.55
C ILE A 173 10.59 3.23 5.88
N VAL A 174 9.80 3.60 6.88
CA VAL A 174 10.24 3.84 8.26
C VAL A 174 9.95 2.61 9.10
N ARG A 175 10.97 2.04 9.74
CA ARG A 175 10.85 0.87 10.61
C ARG A 175 11.42 1.15 11.98
N VAL A 176 10.78 0.59 13.00
CA VAL A 176 11.29 0.61 14.36
C VAL A 176 12.09 -0.68 14.59
N PRO A 177 13.42 -0.60 14.86
CA PRO A 177 14.27 -1.76 15.15
C PRO A 177 13.72 -2.60 16.31
N GLU A 178 13.99 -3.91 16.29
CA GLU A 178 13.45 -4.84 17.30
C GLU A 178 13.91 -4.53 18.74
N ASP A 179 15.12 -4.01 18.87
CA ASP A 179 15.76 -3.63 20.13
C ASP A 179 15.31 -2.25 20.67
N VAL A 180 14.59 -1.47 19.88
CA VAL A 180 14.03 -0.17 20.28
C VAL A 180 12.63 -0.35 20.87
N SER A 181 12.45 -0.03 22.14
CA SER A 181 11.12 0.02 22.76
C SER A 181 10.37 1.27 22.30
N PHE A 182 9.06 1.13 21.98
CA PHE A 182 8.25 2.28 21.59
C PHE A 182 6.84 2.20 22.17
N GLY A 183 6.13 3.31 22.11
CA GLY A 183 4.73 3.42 22.49
C GLY A 183 4.18 4.81 22.15
N PHE A 184 2.95 5.06 22.57
CA PHE A 184 2.24 6.31 22.32
C PHE A 184 1.93 7.00 23.65
N GLY A 185 2.14 8.33 23.74
CA GLY A 185 1.87 9.11 24.94
C GLY A 185 2.65 8.62 26.19
N CYS A 186 3.84 8.06 25.99
CA CYS A 186 4.65 7.39 27.00
C CYS A 186 5.84 8.25 27.44
N GLU A 187 6.41 7.97 28.64
CA GLU A 187 7.62 8.64 29.14
C GLU A 187 8.82 7.68 29.27
N ASP A 188 8.57 6.35 29.37
CA ASP A 188 9.59 5.35 29.68
C ASP A 188 9.89 4.40 28.50
N ARG A 189 10.04 4.93 27.27
CA ARG A 189 10.38 4.18 26.08
C ARG A 189 11.52 4.84 25.32
N ASP A 190 12.25 4.07 24.52
CA ASP A 190 13.30 4.61 23.64
C ASP A 190 12.71 5.56 22.59
N LEU A 191 11.48 5.27 22.13
CA LEU A 191 10.71 6.08 21.20
C LEU A 191 9.29 6.29 21.71
N CYS A 192 8.95 7.53 22.02
CA CYS A 192 7.60 7.93 22.38
C CYS A 192 6.94 8.69 21.23
N LEU A 193 6.06 8.01 20.49
CA LEU A 193 5.33 8.56 19.37
C LEU A 193 4.16 9.43 19.85
N GLN A 194 3.76 10.39 19.03
CA GLN A 194 2.59 11.22 19.32
C GLN A 194 1.29 10.42 19.28
N ASP A 195 0.37 10.71 20.18
CA ASP A 195 -0.92 10.02 20.29
C ASP A 195 -1.82 10.19 19.05
N ASP A 196 -1.68 11.28 18.34
CA ASP A 196 -2.47 11.64 17.16
C ASP A 196 -1.76 11.39 15.83
N LEU A 197 -0.66 10.61 15.86
CA LEU A 197 0.20 10.37 14.69
C LEU A 197 -0.58 9.86 13.46
N GLU A 198 -1.64 9.06 13.65
CA GLU A 198 -2.50 8.59 12.55
C GLU A 198 -3.12 9.73 11.74
N HIS A 199 -3.34 10.89 12.33
CA HIS A 199 -3.92 12.05 11.63
C HIS A 199 -2.95 12.74 10.67
N LEU A 200 -1.68 12.35 10.67
CA LEU A 200 -0.69 12.83 9.71
C LEU A 200 -0.76 12.09 8.37
N ASN A 201 -1.41 10.93 8.30
CA ASN A 201 -1.55 10.17 7.07
C ASN A 201 -2.13 11.01 5.94
N PHE A 202 -1.50 10.94 4.76
CA PHE A 202 -1.89 11.66 3.55
C PHE A 202 -1.99 13.18 3.71
N ARG A 203 -1.21 13.75 4.62
CA ARG A 203 -1.00 15.19 4.74
C ARG A 203 0.41 15.56 4.31
N GLU A 204 0.54 16.60 3.52
CA GLU A 204 1.83 17.20 3.23
C GLU A 204 2.34 17.91 4.48
N LEU A 205 3.31 17.32 5.14
CA LEU A 205 3.88 17.82 6.38
C LEU A 205 5.02 18.80 6.07
N PRO A 206 5.00 20.02 6.62
CA PRO A 206 6.12 20.92 6.50
C PRO A 206 7.31 20.45 7.33
N PRO A 207 8.55 20.94 7.05
CA PRO A 207 9.67 20.78 7.95
C PRO A 207 9.34 21.26 9.37
N GLY A 208 9.86 20.58 10.40
CA GLY A 208 9.59 20.87 11.81
C GLY A 208 8.35 20.18 12.38
N THR A 209 7.62 19.36 11.60
CA THR A 209 6.50 18.57 12.13
C THR A 209 7.02 17.48 13.06
N SER A 210 6.49 17.43 14.28
CA SER A 210 6.88 16.46 15.30
C SER A 210 6.31 15.07 15.03
N PHE A 211 7.14 14.04 15.20
CA PHE A 211 6.74 12.62 15.17
C PHE A 211 6.73 11.99 16.56
N GLY A 212 7.42 12.58 17.52
CA GLY A 212 7.54 12.05 18.88
C GLY A 212 8.83 12.47 19.54
N LEU A 213 9.18 11.76 20.61
CA LEU A 213 10.37 11.99 21.43
C LEU A 213 11.26 10.74 21.41
N ALA A 214 12.58 10.94 21.32
CA ALA A 214 13.57 9.91 21.55
C ALA A 214 14.12 10.01 22.98
N ALA A 215 14.33 8.88 23.66
CA ALA A 215 14.97 8.86 24.96
C ALA A 215 16.42 9.33 24.91
N SER A 216 17.10 9.03 23.80
CA SER A 216 18.47 9.52 23.55
C SER A 216 18.45 10.71 22.58
N PRO A 217 19.11 11.82 22.89
CA PRO A 217 19.21 12.96 21.98
C PRO A 217 20.28 12.77 20.89
N MET A 218 20.93 11.61 20.82
CA MET A 218 22.05 11.37 19.93
C MET A 218 21.66 10.74 18.60
N ASP A 219 20.63 9.86 18.59
CA ASP A 219 20.24 9.09 17.41
C ASP A 219 18.72 9.01 17.24
N ILE A 220 18.27 9.02 16.00
CA ILE A 220 16.88 8.77 15.66
C ILE A 220 16.60 7.27 15.85
N PRO A 221 15.64 6.87 16.73
CA PRO A 221 15.45 5.48 17.11
C PRO A 221 14.57 4.69 16.11
N PHE A 222 14.72 4.95 14.81
CA PHE A 222 14.09 4.17 13.73
C PHE A 222 14.91 4.26 12.45
N ASP A 223 14.78 3.23 11.61
CA ASP A 223 15.41 3.17 10.29
C ASP A 223 14.50 3.77 9.22
N VAL A 224 15.07 4.52 8.30
CA VAL A 224 14.40 5.06 7.12
C VAL A 224 15.11 4.52 5.89
N LEU A 225 14.56 3.49 5.28
CA LEU A 225 15.17 2.79 4.15
C LEU A 225 14.54 3.23 2.83
N ASN A 226 15.37 3.68 1.90
CA ASN A 226 14.91 4.01 0.54
C ASN A 226 14.72 2.74 -0.32
N GLU A 227 14.43 2.91 -1.61
CA GLU A 227 14.19 1.81 -2.56
C GLU A 227 15.43 0.93 -2.81
N GLU A 228 16.65 1.42 -2.52
CA GLU A 228 17.91 0.69 -2.59
C GLU A 228 18.35 0.07 -1.24
N ASP A 229 17.43 0.04 -0.25
CA ASP A 229 17.70 -0.43 1.11
C ASP A 229 18.82 0.36 1.85
N VAL A 230 19.03 1.63 1.46
CA VAL A 230 19.99 2.54 2.11
C VAL A 230 19.26 3.37 3.17
N ASN A 231 19.84 3.49 4.37
CA ASN A 231 19.27 4.35 5.40
C ASN A 231 19.46 5.84 5.04
N VAL A 232 18.36 6.52 4.85
CA VAL A 232 18.27 7.93 4.48
C VAL A 232 17.61 8.80 5.57
N GLY A 233 17.60 8.32 6.83
CA GLY A 233 16.93 8.98 7.96
C GLY A 233 17.30 10.45 8.11
N GLY A 234 18.59 10.78 7.99
CA GLY A 234 19.07 12.17 8.07
C GLY A 234 18.58 13.10 6.95
N ARG A 235 18.00 12.57 5.85
CA ARG A 235 17.33 13.40 4.82
C ARG A 235 15.96 13.87 5.29
N TYR A 236 15.22 12.99 5.99
CA TYR A 236 13.80 13.20 6.29
C TYR A 236 13.54 13.67 7.71
N PHE A 237 14.42 13.29 8.66
CA PHE A 237 14.23 13.58 10.07
C PHE A 237 15.47 14.19 10.70
N GLU A 238 15.25 14.94 11.76
CA GLU A 238 16.28 15.49 12.64
C GLU A 238 15.84 15.39 14.09
N LEU A 239 16.79 15.40 15.01
CA LEU A 239 16.56 15.53 16.44
C LEU A 239 16.81 16.98 16.86
N ASP A 240 15.82 17.61 17.43
CA ASP A 240 15.92 18.87 18.12
C ASP A 240 15.77 18.61 19.63
N GLN A 241 16.90 18.57 20.33
CA GLN A 241 17.03 18.08 21.72
C GLN A 241 16.63 16.59 21.82
N ALA A 242 15.38 16.27 22.15
CA ALA A 242 14.84 14.91 22.18
C ALA A 242 13.69 14.75 21.20
N GLU A 243 13.22 15.83 20.57
CA GLU A 243 12.08 15.80 19.66
C GLU A 243 12.51 15.39 18.25
N ILE A 244 11.83 14.37 17.71
CA ILE A 244 12.01 13.90 16.34
C ILE A 244 11.13 14.74 15.43
N LYS A 245 11.73 15.50 14.53
CA LYS A 245 11.05 16.40 13.59
C LYS A 245 11.34 16.05 12.16
N THR A 246 10.37 16.35 11.29
CA THR A 246 10.61 16.33 9.84
C THR A 246 11.63 17.40 9.46
N ARG A 247 12.63 17.03 8.68
CA ARG A 247 13.66 17.94 8.14
C ARG A 247 13.30 18.54 6.79
N THR A 248 12.52 17.79 6.01
CA THR A 248 12.03 18.18 4.70
C THR A 248 10.51 18.00 4.65
N ALA A 249 9.85 18.63 3.67
CA ALA A 249 8.46 18.35 3.38
C ALA A 249 8.32 16.88 2.97
N LEU A 250 7.33 16.18 3.53
CA LEU A 250 7.02 14.78 3.22
C LEU A 250 5.54 14.49 3.47
N MET A 251 5.07 13.37 2.93
CA MET A 251 3.72 12.86 3.19
C MET A 251 3.80 11.42 3.70
N PRO A 252 3.38 11.13 4.94
CA PRO A 252 3.34 9.76 5.44
C PRO A 252 2.05 9.05 5.00
N SER A 253 2.11 7.72 4.92
CA SER A 253 0.97 6.83 4.84
C SER A 253 1.14 5.64 5.76
N MET A 254 0.05 4.94 6.07
CA MET A 254 0.00 3.72 6.87
C MET A 254 0.37 3.90 8.35
N LEU A 255 0.56 5.12 8.83
CA LEU A 255 0.69 5.37 10.28
C LEU A 255 -0.52 4.78 11.02
N THR A 256 -0.23 4.03 12.07
CA THR A 256 -1.24 3.38 12.92
C THR A 256 -0.80 3.43 14.38
N ARG A 257 -1.74 3.27 15.30
CA ARG A 257 -1.45 3.10 16.75
C ARG A 257 -1.35 1.64 17.18
N ASP A 258 -1.51 0.71 16.24
CA ASP A 258 -1.37 -0.73 16.53
C ASP A 258 0.13 -1.12 16.55
N GLU A 259 0.68 -1.21 17.77
CA GLU A 259 2.09 -1.57 17.98
C GLU A 259 2.45 -2.93 17.36
N THR A 260 1.49 -3.87 17.31
CA THR A 260 1.71 -5.18 16.69
C THR A 260 1.92 -5.06 15.21
N VAL A 261 1.11 -4.24 14.54
CA VAL A 261 1.23 -3.99 13.09
C VAL A 261 2.53 -3.25 12.78
N ILE A 262 2.90 -2.24 13.57
CA ILE A 262 4.17 -1.53 13.42
C ILE A 262 5.36 -2.51 13.49
N ARG A 263 5.36 -3.43 14.46
CA ARG A 263 6.41 -4.46 14.59
C ARG A 263 6.43 -5.46 13.43
N GLN A 264 5.28 -5.79 12.86
CA GLN A 264 5.17 -6.78 11.79
C GLN A 264 5.52 -6.25 10.41
N ASP A 265 5.40 -4.94 10.19
CA ASP A 265 5.59 -4.33 8.86
C ASP A 265 6.49 -3.08 8.93
N CYS A 266 5.92 -1.92 9.28
CA CYS A 266 6.64 -0.66 9.37
C CYS A 266 5.87 0.35 10.23
N LEU A 267 6.55 1.44 10.63
CA LEU A 267 5.88 2.59 11.24
C LEU A 267 5.04 3.35 10.21
N CYS A 268 5.64 3.63 9.05
CA CYS A 268 4.97 4.28 7.91
C CYS A 268 5.79 4.17 6.62
N TYR A 269 5.15 4.55 5.53
CA TYR A 269 5.81 4.86 4.27
C TYR A 269 5.89 6.38 4.11
N LEU A 270 6.99 6.89 3.56
CA LEU A 270 7.15 8.29 3.18
C LEU A 270 6.91 8.43 1.68
N MET A 271 6.12 9.42 1.32
CA MET A 271 5.72 9.66 -0.07
C MET A 271 6.06 11.10 -0.48
N GLU A 272 6.34 11.26 -1.78
CA GLU A 272 6.49 12.55 -2.47
C GLU A 272 5.51 12.62 -3.64
N ARG A 273 5.08 13.81 -4.08
CA ARG A 273 4.27 13.98 -5.29
C ARG A 273 5.03 13.53 -6.52
N TYR A 274 4.35 12.88 -7.45
CA TYR A 274 4.96 12.29 -8.63
C TYR A 274 4.19 12.67 -9.91
N ASP A 275 4.40 13.90 -10.36
CA ASP A 275 3.65 14.47 -11.49
C ASP A 275 4.29 14.25 -12.88
N ALA A 276 5.49 13.65 -12.94
CA ALA A 276 6.30 13.56 -14.16
C ALA A 276 5.64 12.77 -15.31
N HIS A 277 4.63 11.95 -15.02
CA HIS A 277 3.92 11.11 -16.00
C HIS A 277 2.47 11.53 -16.24
N LEU A 278 2.06 12.66 -15.68
CA LEU A 278 0.73 13.23 -15.89
C LEU A 278 0.81 14.30 -16.98
N THR A 279 -0.17 14.34 -17.87
CA THR A 279 -0.27 15.35 -18.91
C THR A 279 -1.15 16.52 -18.47
N ASP A 280 -0.93 17.71 -19.02
CA ASP A 280 -1.87 18.80 -18.84
C ASP A 280 -3.18 18.50 -19.59
N ALA A 281 -4.32 18.98 -19.06
CA ALA A 281 -5.65 18.63 -19.57
C ALA A 281 -5.85 18.92 -21.06
N GLU A 282 -5.12 19.91 -21.61
CA GLU A 282 -5.15 20.27 -23.03
C GLU A 282 -4.46 19.23 -23.94
N GLN A 283 -3.58 18.38 -23.41
CA GLN A 283 -2.86 17.34 -24.15
C GLN A 283 -3.51 15.95 -24.02
N ALA A 284 -4.47 15.79 -23.13
CA ALA A 284 -5.14 14.52 -22.87
C ALA A 284 -6.33 14.25 -23.83
N THR A 285 -6.71 15.23 -24.69
CA THR A 285 -7.88 15.16 -25.60
C THR A 285 -7.54 14.93 -27.07
N ASP A 286 -6.27 14.77 -27.43
CA ASP A 286 -5.82 14.37 -28.77
C ASP A 286 -5.51 12.84 -28.79
#